data_37a42fa3d4cc97df1d092acf29b89b68
#
_entry.id   37a42fa3d4cc97df1d092acf29b89b68
#
_cell.length_a   1.000
_cell.length_b   1.000
_cell.length_c   1.000
_cell.angle_alpha   90.00
_cell.angle_beta   90.00
_cell.angle_gamma   90.00
#
_symmetry.space_group_name_H-M   'P 1'
#
loop_
_entity.id
_entity.type
_entity.pdbx_description
1 polymer ?
#
loop_
_entity_poly.entity_id
_entity_poly.type
_entity_poly.pdbx_seq_one_letter_code
_entity_poly.pdbx_strand_id
1 'polypeptide(L)'
;MFVPVTLNGHRFGWVSQQRADGLLTQRIAAVQASGHGIGLHVPDVDDGLHEIHRTLAAQGMLQDWRDEWIEVLDWSGVLCMGRMERAAARFWGSHTRAVHLNAWVRTDAEAEALVWVAKRAASKSTDPGLWDNLVAGGLGVDESPLAGLRREALEEAGLDLAWAKQVHIGPTLKIDREVEQGWQRESLHVVDAELPADFAPTNWDGEVQAFQQLDAASALRLALSGQMTADAALVTLDFLRRLM
;
A
#
# COMPACT_ATOMS: atom_id res chain seq x y z
N MET A 1 1.63 -18.91 -14.22
CA MET A 1 2.80 -19.26 -13.40
C MET A 1 3.60 -17.99 -13.14
N PHE A 2 4.13 -17.82 -11.92
CA PHE A 2 5.01 -16.72 -11.55
C PHE A 2 6.44 -17.22 -11.30
N VAL A 3 7.42 -16.37 -11.56
CA VAL A 3 8.85 -16.68 -11.42
C VAL A 3 9.55 -15.61 -10.58
N PRO A 4 10.63 -15.94 -9.87
CA PRO A 4 11.33 -15.01 -9.01
C PRO A 4 12.08 -13.94 -9.83
N VAL A 5 12.15 -12.75 -9.24
CA VAL A 5 13.01 -11.66 -9.68
C VAL A 5 14.10 -11.45 -8.65
N THR A 6 15.35 -11.40 -9.11
CA THR A 6 16.52 -11.11 -8.26
C THR A 6 17.15 -9.79 -8.65
N LEU A 7 17.69 -9.07 -7.66
CA LEU A 7 18.49 -7.87 -7.82
C LEU A 7 19.87 -8.15 -7.23
N ASN A 8 20.90 -8.14 -8.08
CA ASN A 8 22.26 -8.48 -7.70
C ASN A 8 22.37 -9.81 -6.91
N GLY A 9 21.54 -10.82 -7.30
CA GLY A 9 21.49 -12.13 -6.67
C GLY A 9 20.53 -12.27 -5.48
N HIS A 10 19.99 -11.18 -4.95
CA HIS A 10 19.00 -11.19 -3.87
C HIS A 10 17.58 -11.18 -4.44
N ARG A 11 16.74 -12.13 -4.05
CA ARG A 11 15.34 -12.14 -4.46
C ARG A 11 14.61 -10.96 -3.85
N PHE A 12 13.86 -10.21 -4.67
CA PHE A 12 13.04 -9.09 -4.20
C PHE A 12 11.63 -9.07 -4.80
N GLY A 13 11.39 -9.86 -5.85
CA GLY A 13 10.14 -9.78 -6.57
C GLY A 13 9.63 -11.11 -7.13
N TRP A 14 8.47 -11.01 -7.78
CA TRP A 14 7.70 -12.12 -8.34
C TRP A 14 6.93 -11.65 -9.56
N VAL A 15 7.25 -12.13 -10.76
CA VAL A 15 6.58 -11.72 -12.00
C VAL A 15 5.98 -12.91 -12.73
N SER A 16 4.94 -12.68 -13.56
CA SER A 16 4.42 -13.74 -14.40
C SER A 16 5.48 -14.22 -15.41
N GLN A 17 5.42 -15.50 -15.78
CA GLN A 17 6.31 -16.06 -16.80
C GLN A 17 6.23 -15.24 -18.10
N GLN A 18 5.03 -14.86 -18.52
CA GLN A 18 4.83 -14.05 -19.70
C GLN A 18 5.58 -12.71 -19.64
N ARG A 19 5.54 -12.03 -18.47
CA ARG A 19 6.28 -10.78 -18.26
C ARG A 19 7.78 -11.01 -18.28
N ALA A 20 8.28 -12.08 -17.64
CA ALA A 20 9.68 -12.45 -17.67
C ALA A 20 10.19 -12.68 -19.10
N ASP A 21 9.47 -13.46 -19.90
CA ASP A 21 9.80 -13.72 -21.30
C ASP A 21 9.79 -12.44 -22.14
N GLY A 22 8.81 -11.56 -21.92
CA GLY A 22 8.73 -10.25 -22.56
C GLY A 22 9.94 -9.38 -22.26
N LEU A 23 10.35 -9.29 -20.99
CA LEU A 23 11.51 -8.51 -20.56
C LEU A 23 12.81 -9.01 -21.17
N LEU A 24 13.03 -10.33 -21.23
CA LEU A 24 14.20 -10.93 -21.84
C LEU A 24 14.26 -10.68 -23.36
N THR A 25 13.11 -10.65 -24.02
CA THR A 25 13.01 -10.35 -25.47
C THR A 25 13.41 -8.90 -25.78
N GLN A 26 13.17 -7.96 -24.87
CA GLN A 26 13.49 -6.54 -25.05
C GLN A 26 14.97 -6.21 -24.92
N ARG A 27 15.80 -7.16 -24.50
CA ARG A 27 17.25 -7.02 -24.38
C ARG A 27 17.71 -5.80 -23.57
N ILE A 28 17.00 -5.48 -22.48
CA ILE A 28 17.46 -4.47 -21.53
C ILE A 28 18.76 -4.99 -20.90
N ALA A 29 19.85 -4.25 -21.04
CA ALA A 29 21.21 -4.76 -20.74
C ALA A 29 21.38 -5.30 -19.31
N ALA A 30 20.68 -4.71 -18.34
CA ALA A 30 20.71 -5.12 -16.95
C ALA A 30 19.78 -6.31 -16.63
N VAL A 31 18.91 -6.76 -17.58
CA VAL A 31 17.92 -7.83 -17.36
C VAL A 31 18.40 -9.11 -18.04
N GLN A 32 18.56 -10.17 -17.27
CA GLN A 32 19.06 -11.45 -17.76
C GLN A 32 18.25 -12.62 -17.22
N ALA A 33 18.28 -13.77 -17.92
CA ALA A 33 17.75 -15.00 -17.37
C ALA A 33 18.57 -15.44 -16.13
N SER A 34 17.89 -15.83 -15.06
CA SER A 34 18.52 -16.25 -13.81
C SER A 34 17.80 -17.47 -13.23
N GLY A 35 18.39 -18.65 -13.36
CA GLY A 35 17.75 -19.89 -12.93
C GLY A 35 16.38 -20.09 -13.56
N HIS A 36 15.33 -20.15 -12.74
CA HIS A 36 13.94 -20.28 -13.19
C HIS A 36 13.21 -18.92 -13.32
N GLY A 37 13.92 -17.79 -13.30
CA GLY A 37 13.34 -16.44 -13.34
C GLY A 37 14.24 -15.44 -14.04
N ILE A 38 14.19 -14.20 -13.58
CA ILE A 38 15.02 -13.10 -14.13
C ILE A 38 15.89 -12.47 -13.06
N GLY A 39 17.04 -11.98 -13.46
CA GLY A 39 18.00 -11.23 -12.64
C GLY A 39 18.21 -9.83 -13.18
N LEU A 40 18.19 -8.86 -12.28
CA LEU A 40 18.63 -7.50 -12.53
C LEU A 40 20.05 -7.35 -11.99
N HIS A 41 20.97 -6.93 -12.84
CA HIS A 41 22.38 -6.77 -12.50
C HIS A 41 22.78 -5.31 -12.74
N VAL A 42 22.88 -4.55 -11.67
CA VAL A 42 23.19 -3.11 -11.72
C VAL A 42 24.32 -2.78 -10.75
N PRO A 43 25.31 -1.96 -11.13
CA PRO A 43 26.42 -1.57 -10.24
C PRO A 43 25.92 -0.69 -9.07
N ASP A 44 25.04 0.25 -9.37
CA ASP A 44 24.31 1.06 -8.41
C ASP A 44 22.83 0.70 -8.51
N VAL A 45 22.21 0.44 -7.36
CA VAL A 45 20.83 -0.04 -7.33
C VAL A 45 19.85 1.07 -7.69
N ASP A 46 20.02 2.25 -7.12
CA ASP A 46 19.09 3.36 -7.29
C ASP A 46 19.10 3.86 -8.75
N ASP A 47 20.28 4.17 -9.26
CA ASP A 47 20.44 4.64 -10.64
C ASP A 47 20.06 3.57 -11.67
N GLY A 48 20.49 2.34 -11.43
CA GLY A 48 20.21 1.22 -12.35
C GLY A 48 18.73 0.86 -12.42
N LEU A 49 18.03 0.81 -11.30
CA LEU A 49 16.58 0.60 -11.29
C LEU A 49 15.85 1.79 -11.92
N HIS A 50 16.28 3.03 -11.66
CA HIS A 50 15.69 4.21 -12.28
C HIS A 50 15.81 4.15 -13.82
N GLU A 51 16.97 3.79 -14.37
CA GLU A 51 17.17 3.64 -15.81
C GLU A 51 16.29 2.54 -16.41
N ILE A 52 16.22 1.37 -15.75
CA ILE A 52 15.34 0.28 -16.16
C ILE A 52 13.88 0.74 -16.18
N HIS A 53 13.42 1.39 -15.10
CA HIS A 53 12.03 1.84 -14.99
C HIS A 53 11.69 2.92 -16.02
N ARG A 54 12.59 3.86 -16.29
CA ARG A 54 12.42 4.86 -17.36
C ARG A 54 12.30 4.20 -18.74
N THR A 55 13.11 3.18 -18.98
CA THR A 55 13.03 2.40 -20.23
C THR A 55 11.69 1.68 -20.34
N LEU A 56 11.21 1.03 -19.28
CA LEU A 56 9.92 0.34 -19.25
C LEU A 56 8.75 1.32 -19.40
N ALA A 57 8.83 2.50 -18.80
CA ALA A 57 7.83 3.54 -18.93
C ALA A 57 7.77 4.09 -20.37
N ALA A 58 8.92 4.35 -20.98
CA ALA A 58 9.00 4.79 -22.39
C ALA A 58 8.43 3.76 -23.37
N GLN A 59 8.45 2.49 -23.03
CA GLN A 59 7.87 1.38 -23.80
C GLN A 59 6.39 1.11 -23.46
N GLY A 60 5.78 1.90 -22.55
CA GLY A 60 4.39 1.72 -22.11
C GLY A 60 4.16 0.50 -21.23
N MET A 61 5.22 -0.16 -20.75
CA MET A 61 5.12 -1.33 -19.86
C MET A 61 4.92 -0.96 -18.40
N LEU A 62 5.39 0.20 -17.99
CA LEU A 62 5.22 0.78 -16.67
C LEU A 62 4.39 2.04 -16.80
N GLN A 63 3.22 2.05 -16.15
CA GLN A 63 2.28 3.16 -16.13
C GLN A 63 2.29 3.85 -14.76
N ASP A 64 1.56 4.98 -14.65
CA ASP A 64 1.33 5.68 -13.37
C ASP A 64 2.61 6.16 -12.68
N TRP A 65 3.59 6.60 -13.45
CA TRP A 65 4.82 7.22 -12.94
C TRP A 65 4.49 8.46 -12.09
N ARG A 66 5.05 8.53 -10.85
CA ARG A 66 4.69 9.56 -9.86
C ARG A 66 5.86 10.38 -9.36
N ASP A 67 7.10 9.98 -9.65
CA ASP A 67 8.32 10.46 -8.98
C ASP A 67 8.30 10.23 -7.44
N GLU A 68 7.62 9.17 -7.01
CA GLU A 68 7.59 8.73 -5.63
C GLU A 68 8.52 7.54 -5.43
N TRP A 69 9.38 7.63 -4.42
CA TRP A 69 10.37 6.60 -4.12
C TRP A 69 9.94 5.73 -2.96
N ILE A 70 10.09 4.43 -3.14
CA ILE A 70 9.90 3.42 -2.09
C ILE A 70 11.16 2.58 -1.93
N GLU A 71 11.27 1.91 -0.79
CA GLU A 71 12.37 0.96 -0.54
C GLU A 71 12.25 -0.27 -1.42
N VAL A 72 13.39 -0.76 -1.90
CA VAL A 72 13.53 -2.10 -2.50
C VAL A 72 13.94 -3.06 -1.39
N LEU A 73 12.99 -3.81 -0.90
CA LEU A 73 13.23 -4.81 0.15
C LEU A 73 13.55 -6.18 -0.47
N ASP A 74 14.39 -6.93 0.20
CA ASP A 74 14.58 -8.33 -0.14
C ASP A 74 13.28 -9.14 0.08
N TRP A 75 13.26 -10.38 -0.35
CA TRP A 75 12.07 -11.23 -0.23
C TRP A 75 11.59 -11.43 1.21
N SER A 76 12.45 -11.31 2.20
CA SER A 76 12.08 -11.36 3.62
C SER A 76 11.37 -10.09 4.10
N GLY A 77 11.57 -8.97 3.41
CA GLY A 77 11.08 -7.64 3.78
C GLY A 77 11.93 -6.96 4.87
N VAL A 78 13.17 -7.42 5.07
CA VAL A 78 14.06 -6.94 6.14
C VAL A 78 15.24 -6.15 5.57
N LEU A 79 15.91 -6.67 4.53
CA LEU A 79 17.07 -6.02 3.94
C LEU A 79 16.62 -4.97 2.92
N CYS A 80 16.89 -3.70 3.18
CA CYS A 80 16.76 -2.64 2.19
C CYS A 80 17.99 -2.67 1.28
N MET A 81 17.76 -2.85 -0.03
CA MET A 81 18.81 -2.94 -1.05
C MET A 81 18.98 -1.65 -1.84
N GLY A 82 18.09 -0.69 -1.68
CA GLY A 82 18.04 0.58 -2.38
C GLY A 82 16.61 1.10 -2.50
N ARG A 83 16.36 1.96 -3.47
CA ARG A 83 15.06 2.57 -3.70
C ARG A 83 14.63 2.45 -5.17
N MET A 84 13.32 2.53 -5.40
CA MET A 84 12.75 2.49 -6.74
C MET A 84 11.50 3.37 -6.86
N GLU A 85 11.11 3.69 -8.08
CA GLU A 85 9.82 4.31 -8.40
C GLU A 85 8.67 3.44 -7.90
N ARG A 86 7.72 4.04 -7.16
CA ARG A 86 6.56 3.36 -6.56
C ARG A 86 5.70 2.63 -7.59
N ALA A 87 5.53 3.21 -8.79
CA ALA A 87 4.76 2.58 -9.87
C ALA A 87 5.32 1.19 -10.27
N ALA A 88 6.61 0.94 -10.03
CA ALA A 88 7.25 -0.34 -10.36
C ALA A 88 6.98 -1.46 -9.35
N ALA A 89 6.44 -1.16 -8.16
CA ALA A 89 6.26 -2.14 -7.09
C ALA A 89 5.46 -3.37 -7.52
N ARG A 90 4.24 -3.16 -8.02
CA ARG A 90 3.36 -4.26 -8.50
C ARG A 90 3.87 -4.90 -9.79
N PHE A 91 4.57 -4.12 -10.62
CA PHE A 91 5.20 -4.65 -11.83
C PHE A 91 6.23 -5.73 -11.50
N TRP A 92 7.09 -5.48 -10.51
CA TRP A 92 8.09 -6.44 -10.05
C TRP A 92 7.56 -7.41 -9.01
N GLY A 93 6.36 -7.19 -8.45
CA GLY A 93 5.86 -7.96 -7.31
C GLY A 93 6.77 -7.85 -6.09
N SER A 94 7.31 -6.65 -5.88
CA SER A 94 8.19 -6.36 -4.76
C SER A 94 7.42 -6.18 -3.46
N HIS A 95 8.12 -6.32 -2.33
CA HIS A 95 7.53 -6.11 -1.02
C HIS A 95 7.41 -4.61 -0.74
N THR A 96 6.20 -4.14 -0.47
CA THR A 96 5.90 -2.77 -0.06
C THR A 96 5.44 -2.71 1.39
N ARG A 97 5.42 -1.49 1.95
CA ARG A 97 4.92 -1.21 3.29
C ARG A 97 3.87 -0.13 3.21
N ALA A 98 2.79 -0.29 3.95
CA ALA A 98 1.73 0.71 4.07
C ALA A 98 1.30 0.85 5.52
N VAL A 99 0.67 1.98 5.85
CA VAL A 99 0.04 2.22 7.14
C VAL A 99 -1.45 2.42 6.94
N HIS A 100 -2.25 1.88 7.85
CA HIS A 100 -3.70 1.99 7.86
C HIS A 100 -4.19 2.45 9.23
N LEU A 101 -5.14 3.38 9.25
CA LEU A 101 -5.77 3.89 10.44
C LEU A 101 -7.24 3.46 10.49
N ASN A 102 -7.57 2.59 11.45
CA ASN A 102 -8.94 2.44 11.91
C ASN A 102 -9.23 3.55 12.91
N ALA A 103 -10.10 4.48 12.56
CA ALA A 103 -10.50 5.55 13.45
C ALA A 103 -11.98 5.42 13.81
N TRP A 104 -12.32 5.65 15.08
CA TRP A 104 -13.70 5.61 15.55
C TRP A 104 -14.01 6.78 16.48
N VAL A 105 -15.30 7.05 16.64
CA VAL A 105 -15.83 8.03 17.58
C VAL A 105 -16.90 7.39 18.44
N ARG A 106 -17.10 7.94 19.65
CA ARG A 106 -18.26 7.69 20.51
C ARG A 106 -18.92 9.01 20.85
N THR A 107 -20.23 9.09 20.70
CA THR A 107 -21.00 10.29 21.07
C THR A 107 -21.26 10.33 22.57
N ASP A 108 -21.45 9.17 23.19
CA ASP A 108 -21.66 8.98 24.63
C ASP A 108 -20.80 7.80 25.14
N ALA A 109 -20.53 7.76 26.46
CA ALA A 109 -19.65 6.72 27.05
C ALA A 109 -20.19 5.28 26.86
N GLU A 110 -21.50 5.12 26.73
CA GLU A 110 -22.20 3.84 26.52
C GLU A 110 -22.62 3.63 25.05
N ALA A 111 -22.38 4.62 24.19
CA ALA A 111 -22.75 4.52 22.77
C ALA A 111 -21.84 3.54 22.02
N GLU A 112 -22.42 2.87 21.05
CA GLU A 112 -21.67 2.05 20.10
C GLU A 112 -20.65 2.90 19.35
N ALA A 113 -19.45 2.35 19.15
CA ALA A 113 -18.41 3.02 18.38
C ALA A 113 -18.79 3.08 16.91
N LEU A 114 -18.71 4.27 16.31
CA LEU A 114 -18.86 4.47 14.88
C LEU A 114 -17.49 4.58 14.23
N VAL A 115 -17.23 3.71 13.25
CA VAL A 115 -15.96 3.62 12.52
C VAL A 115 -16.01 4.54 11.30
N TRP A 116 -14.99 5.37 11.14
CA TRP A 116 -14.80 6.18 9.95
C TRP A 116 -14.21 5.34 8.81
N VAL A 117 -14.79 5.50 7.62
CA VAL A 117 -14.27 4.98 6.34
C VAL A 117 -14.19 6.10 5.32
N ALA A 118 -13.23 6.01 4.41
CA ALA A 118 -12.99 6.97 3.35
C ALA A 118 -13.25 6.33 1.99
N LYS A 119 -13.90 7.05 1.09
CA LYS A 119 -14.11 6.58 -0.29
C LYS A 119 -13.04 7.17 -1.19
N ARG A 120 -12.28 6.31 -1.84
CA ARG A 120 -11.20 6.69 -2.76
C ARG A 120 -11.75 7.48 -3.94
N ALA A 121 -11.04 8.51 -4.35
CA ALA A 121 -11.41 9.30 -5.52
C ALA A 121 -11.39 8.44 -6.80
N ALA A 122 -12.25 8.77 -7.76
CA ALA A 122 -12.30 8.10 -9.05
C ALA A 122 -11.04 8.32 -9.90
N SER A 123 -10.22 9.30 -9.54
CA SER A 123 -8.94 9.62 -10.18
C SER A 123 -7.77 8.73 -9.70
N LYS A 124 -7.94 7.95 -8.63
CA LYS A 124 -6.88 7.05 -8.14
C LYS A 124 -6.60 5.96 -9.18
N SER A 125 -5.35 5.70 -9.48
CA SER A 125 -4.92 4.63 -10.40
C SER A 125 -5.15 3.23 -9.86
N THR A 126 -5.24 3.10 -8.53
CA THR A 126 -5.46 1.83 -7.86
C THR A 126 -6.77 1.86 -7.10
N ASP A 127 -7.63 0.85 -7.36
CA ASP A 127 -8.91 0.65 -6.66
C ASP A 127 -9.78 1.94 -6.61
N PRO A 128 -10.03 2.65 -7.76
CA PRO A 128 -10.80 3.87 -7.78
C PRO A 128 -12.24 3.63 -7.31
N GLY A 129 -12.75 4.54 -6.47
CA GLY A 129 -14.13 4.52 -5.99
C GLY A 129 -14.45 3.41 -4.96
N LEU A 130 -13.50 2.56 -4.58
CA LEU A 130 -13.68 1.66 -3.46
C LEU A 130 -13.56 2.39 -2.12
N TRP A 131 -14.11 1.78 -1.08
CA TRP A 131 -13.94 2.25 0.29
C TRP A 131 -12.59 1.81 0.86
N ASP A 132 -12.05 2.59 1.78
CA ASP A 132 -10.79 2.38 2.47
C ASP A 132 -10.94 2.67 3.98
N ASN A 133 -9.94 2.40 4.77
CA ASN A 133 -9.87 2.92 6.14
C ASN A 133 -9.87 4.46 6.11
N LEU A 134 -10.06 5.13 7.25
CA LEU A 134 -10.07 6.60 7.29
C LEU A 134 -8.81 7.19 6.65
N VAL A 135 -7.67 6.55 6.90
CA VAL A 135 -6.37 6.88 6.31
C VAL A 135 -5.69 5.60 5.88
N ALA A 136 -5.13 5.58 4.66
CA ALA A 136 -4.40 4.45 4.12
C ALA A 136 -3.36 4.90 3.08
N GLY A 137 -2.09 4.82 3.42
CA GLY A 137 -1.02 5.23 2.54
C GLY A 137 0.23 4.38 2.56
N GLY A 138 0.95 4.39 1.44
CA GLY A 138 2.23 3.69 1.31
C GLY A 138 3.36 4.44 2.01
N LEU A 139 4.31 3.71 2.57
CA LEU A 139 5.50 4.28 3.20
C LEU A 139 6.58 4.59 2.15
N GLY A 140 7.16 5.76 2.26
CA GLY A 140 8.32 6.17 1.47
C GLY A 140 9.64 5.57 1.98
N VAL A 141 10.73 6.00 1.35
CA VAL A 141 12.10 5.62 1.77
C VAL A 141 12.38 6.17 3.16
N ASP A 142 12.96 5.34 4.03
CA ASP A 142 13.32 5.68 5.41
C ASP A 142 12.14 6.19 6.27
N GLU A 143 10.90 6.01 5.80
CA GLU A 143 9.72 6.48 6.52
C GLU A 143 9.27 5.42 7.54
N SER A 144 9.19 5.82 8.81
CA SER A 144 8.61 4.96 9.84
C SER A 144 7.08 4.91 9.71
N PRO A 145 6.41 3.81 10.14
CA PRO A 145 4.96 3.73 10.06
C PRO A 145 4.21 4.87 10.74
N LEU A 146 4.74 5.36 11.87
CA LEU A 146 4.10 6.50 12.56
C LEU A 146 4.32 7.82 11.84
N ALA A 147 5.47 8.02 11.18
CA ALA A 147 5.72 9.21 10.38
C ALA A 147 4.80 9.24 9.14
N GLY A 148 4.73 8.11 8.42
CA GLY A 148 3.81 7.96 7.28
C GLY A 148 2.36 8.17 7.68
N LEU A 149 1.93 7.59 8.81
CA LEU A 149 0.58 7.79 9.29
C LEU A 149 0.26 9.27 9.58
N ARG A 150 1.19 10.02 10.19
CA ARG A 150 0.97 11.44 10.46
C ARG A 150 0.84 12.26 9.19
N ARG A 151 1.64 11.97 8.19
CA ARG A 151 1.59 12.63 6.88
C ARG A 151 0.27 12.32 6.19
N GLU A 152 -0.06 11.04 5.99
CA GLU A 152 -1.29 10.60 5.32
C GLU A 152 -2.56 11.08 6.07
N ALA A 153 -2.56 11.03 7.41
CA ALA A 153 -3.69 11.49 8.22
C ALA A 153 -3.99 12.98 8.00
N LEU A 154 -2.94 13.79 7.86
CA LEU A 154 -3.11 15.20 7.57
C LEU A 154 -3.59 15.43 6.13
N GLU A 155 -3.01 14.73 5.15
CA GLU A 155 -3.30 14.89 3.73
C GLU A 155 -4.70 14.37 3.37
N GLU A 156 -5.03 13.14 3.77
CA GLU A 156 -6.29 12.47 3.40
C GLU A 156 -7.47 12.87 4.28
N ALA A 157 -7.26 13.19 5.55
CA ALA A 157 -8.37 13.41 6.51
C ALA A 157 -8.29 14.73 7.29
N GLY A 158 -7.25 15.56 7.10
CA GLY A 158 -7.03 16.77 7.90
C GLY A 158 -6.84 16.47 9.39
N LEU A 159 -6.41 15.25 9.73
CA LEU A 159 -6.31 14.75 11.09
C LEU A 159 -4.89 14.96 11.64
N ASP A 160 -4.75 15.80 12.65
CA ASP A 160 -3.59 15.74 13.54
C ASP A 160 -3.81 14.63 14.58
N LEU A 161 -2.94 13.63 14.58
CA LEU A 161 -3.03 12.51 15.53
C LEU A 161 -2.90 12.94 16.99
N ALA A 162 -2.42 14.14 17.27
CA ALA A 162 -2.43 14.72 18.62
C ALA A 162 -3.86 14.97 19.15
N TRP A 163 -4.86 15.04 18.28
CA TRP A 163 -6.27 15.20 18.67
C TRP A 163 -6.94 13.88 19.10
N ALA A 164 -6.32 12.73 18.77
CA ALA A 164 -6.86 11.45 19.17
C ALA A 164 -6.86 11.30 20.71
N LYS A 165 -7.97 10.83 21.26
CA LYS A 165 -8.10 10.53 22.69
C LYS A 165 -7.24 9.34 23.11
N GLN A 166 -7.13 8.37 22.19
CA GLN A 166 -6.37 7.15 22.38
C GLN A 166 -5.80 6.68 21.05
N VAL A 167 -4.55 6.25 21.03
CA VAL A 167 -3.90 5.64 19.87
C VAL A 167 -3.33 4.29 20.30
N HIS A 168 -3.64 3.25 19.54
CA HIS A 168 -3.15 1.90 19.75
C HIS A 168 -2.43 1.41 18.50
N ILE A 169 -1.21 0.90 18.68
CA ILE A 169 -0.47 0.25 17.57
C ILE A 169 -0.93 -1.21 17.51
N GLY A 170 -1.61 -1.53 16.43
CA GLY A 170 -2.10 -2.86 16.13
C GLY A 170 -1.03 -3.78 15.53
N PRO A 171 -1.44 -4.94 15.00
CA PRO A 171 -0.52 -5.87 14.37
C PRO A 171 0.00 -5.35 13.03
N THR A 172 1.07 -5.95 12.52
CA THR A 172 1.42 -5.86 11.11
C THR A 172 0.77 -7.02 10.38
N LEU A 173 -0.20 -6.72 9.54
CA LEU A 173 -0.86 -7.71 8.66
C LEU A 173 -0.08 -7.83 7.35
N LYS A 174 -0.29 -8.93 6.64
CA LYS A 174 0.37 -9.16 5.34
C LYS A 174 -0.66 -9.49 4.28
N ILE A 175 -0.47 -8.90 3.11
CA ILE A 175 -1.18 -9.28 1.91
C ILE A 175 -0.18 -9.81 0.89
N ASP A 176 -0.52 -10.91 0.22
CA ASP A 176 0.36 -11.59 -0.74
C ASP A 176 -0.55 -12.27 -1.77
N ARG A 177 -0.79 -11.59 -2.92
CA ARG A 177 -1.79 -12.03 -3.91
C ARG A 177 -1.46 -11.59 -5.32
N GLU A 178 -2.02 -12.29 -6.30
CA GLU A 178 -2.07 -11.85 -7.69
C GLU A 178 -3.05 -10.69 -7.85
N VAL A 179 -2.65 -9.68 -8.64
CA VAL A 179 -3.46 -8.53 -9.06
C VAL A 179 -3.28 -8.30 -10.56
N GLU A 180 -4.14 -7.50 -11.17
CA GLU A 180 -4.10 -7.24 -12.61
C GLU A 180 -2.72 -6.72 -13.08
N GLN A 181 -2.09 -5.82 -12.29
CA GLN A 181 -0.79 -5.23 -12.60
C GLN A 181 0.39 -6.19 -12.34
N GLY A 182 0.17 -7.34 -11.70
CA GLY A 182 1.21 -8.31 -11.39
C GLY A 182 1.01 -8.99 -10.03
N TRP A 183 1.86 -8.71 -9.06
CA TRP A 183 1.79 -9.30 -7.72
C TRP A 183 1.81 -8.21 -6.65
N GLN A 184 0.86 -8.24 -5.73
CA GLN A 184 0.86 -7.40 -4.53
C GLN A 184 1.42 -8.19 -3.37
N ARG A 185 2.50 -7.70 -2.77
CA ARG A 185 3.08 -8.19 -1.53
C ARG A 185 3.34 -7.01 -0.61
N GLU A 186 2.60 -6.92 0.48
CA GLU A 186 2.60 -5.72 1.30
C GLU A 186 2.47 -6.03 2.79
N SER A 187 3.22 -5.29 3.61
CA SER A 187 3.06 -5.25 5.06
C SER A 187 2.21 -4.04 5.44
N LEU A 188 1.04 -4.29 6.04
CA LEU A 188 0.10 -3.30 6.49
C LEU A 188 0.31 -3.03 7.97
N HIS A 189 0.85 -1.87 8.31
CA HIS A 189 1.03 -1.42 9.69
C HIS A 189 -0.28 -0.82 10.19
N VAL A 190 -0.96 -1.55 11.07
CA VAL A 190 -2.28 -1.14 11.59
C VAL A 190 -2.12 -0.22 12.78
N VAL A 191 -2.85 0.88 12.77
CA VAL A 191 -3.03 1.77 13.92
C VAL A 191 -4.52 1.99 14.14
N ASP A 192 -4.93 2.01 15.40
CA ASP A 192 -6.32 2.26 15.80
C ASP A 192 -6.37 3.54 16.64
N ALA A 193 -7.34 4.42 16.41
CA ALA A 193 -7.46 5.65 17.17
C ALA A 193 -8.92 6.00 17.50
N GLU A 194 -9.16 6.35 18.78
CA GLU A 194 -10.40 7.01 19.17
C GLU A 194 -10.27 8.51 18.97
N LEU A 195 -11.18 9.08 18.17
CA LEU A 195 -11.21 10.50 17.84
C LEU A 195 -12.26 11.24 18.68
N PRO A 196 -12.16 12.57 18.81
CA PRO A 196 -13.22 13.39 19.39
C PRO A 196 -14.55 13.18 18.66
N ALA A 197 -15.66 13.24 19.38
CA ALA A 197 -17.00 13.02 18.81
C ALA A 197 -17.38 14.06 17.74
N ASP A 198 -16.82 15.24 17.84
CA ASP A 198 -17.00 16.38 16.90
C ASP A 198 -15.97 16.41 15.77
N PHE A 199 -15.10 15.40 15.66
CA PHE A 199 -14.16 15.29 14.55
C PHE A 199 -14.92 15.14 13.22
N ALA A 200 -14.52 15.96 12.25
CA ALA A 200 -15.02 15.92 10.88
C ALA A 200 -13.83 15.88 9.92
N PRO A 201 -13.65 14.79 9.16
CA PRO A 201 -12.52 14.66 8.25
C PRO A 201 -12.64 15.64 7.07
N THR A 202 -11.49 16.14 6.63
CA THR A 202 -11.36 17.02 5.47
C THR A 202 -10.24 16.53 4.56
N ASN A 203 -10.58 16.25 3.31
CA ASN A 203 -9.61 15.84 2.31
C ASN A 203 -8.88 17.07 1.74
N TRP A 204 -7.52 17.07 1.79
CA TRP A 204 -6.71 18.18 1.30
C TRP A 204 -5.95 17.87 0.00
N ASP A 205 -5.68 16.60 -0.28
CA ASP A 205 -4.93 16.18 -1.47
C ASP A 205 -5.81 15.79 -2.68
N GLY A 206 -7.12 15.66 -2.46
CA GLY A 206 -8.06 15.24 -3.51
C GLY A 206 -8.14 13.73 -3.73
N GLU A 207 -7.49 12.93 -2.89
CA GLU A 207 -7.47 11.46 -3.02
C GLU A 207 -8.69 10.79 -2.42
N VAL A 208 -9.46 11.48 -1.57
CA VAL A 208 -10.70 11.01 -0.95
C VAL A 208 -11.91 11.75 -1.52
N GLN A 209 -12.92 10.99 -1.95
CA GLN A 209 -14.17 11.50 -2.51
C GLN A 209 -15.25 11.75 -1.46
N ALA A 210 -15.31 10.91 -0.42
CA ALA A 210 -16.34 10.98 0.62
C ALA A 210 -15.87 10.28 1.90
N PHE A 211 -16.48 10.66 3.03
CA PHE A 211 -16.30 10.01 4.32
C PHE A 211 -17.63 9.52 4.84
N GLN A 212 -17.61 8.43 5.59
CA GLN A 212 -18.81 7.88 6.23
C GLN A 212 -18.46 7.29 7.60
N GLN A 213 -19.39 7.42 8.55
CA GLN A 213 -19.37 6.68 9.81
C GLN A 213 -20.25 5.45 9.69
N LEU A 214 -19.77 4.32 10.17
CA LEU A 214 -20.49 3.05 10.14
C LEU A 214 -20.47 2.42 11.54
N ASP A 215 -21.61 1.86 11.94
CA ASP A 215 -21.64 0.92 13.06
C ASP A 215 -20.82 -0.35 12.73
N ALA A 216 -20.48 -1.13 13.76
CA ALA A 216 -19.66 -2.34 13.58
C ALA A 216 -20.26 -3.35 12.61
N ALA A 217 -21.59 -3.52 12.62
CA ALA A 217 -22.28 -4.45 11.71
C ALA A 217 -22.23 -3.96 10.24
N SER A 218 -22.38 -2.65 10.02
CA SER A 218 -22.27 -2.04 8.69
C SER A 218 -20.83 -2.06 8.17
N ALA A 219 -19.84 -1.78 9.04
CA ALA A 219 -18.42 -1.90 8.69
C ALA A 219 -18.04 -3.35 8.29
N LEU A 220 -18.56 -4.33 9.04
CA LEU A 220 -18.38 -5.75 8.70
C LEU A 220 -18.99 -6.08 7.33
N ARG A 221 -20.22 -5.65 7.08
CA ARG A 221 -20.88 -5.87 5.77
C ARG A 221 -20.08 -5.23 4.63
N LEU A 222 -19.59 -4.00 4.83
CA LEU A 222 -18.78 -3.31 3.83
C LEU A 222 -17.48 -4.06 3.54
N ALA A 223 -16.75 -4.49 4.58
CA ALA A 223 -15.51 -5.25 4.42
C ALA A 223 -15.69 -6.58 3.66
N LEU A 224 -16.86 -7.21 3.78
CA LEU A 224 -17.18 -8.47 3.10
C LEU A 224 -17.85 -8.30 1.72
N SER A 225 -18.22 -7.07 1.33
CA SER A 225 -19.01 -6.81 0.12
C SER A 225 -18.24 -6.78 -1.19
N GLY A 226 -16.90 -6.69 -1.14
CA GLY A 226 -16.06 -6.39 -2.29
C GLY A 226 -16.09 -4.92 -2.73
N GLN A 227 -16.74 -4.04 -1.97
CA GLN A 227 -16.78 -2.58 -2.21
C GLN A 227 -15.68 -1.84 -1.43
N MET A 228 -14.88 -2.53 -0.67
CA MET A 228 -13.72 -2.03 0.07
C MET A 228 -12.44 -2.57 -0.55
N THR A 229 -11.34 -1.79 -0.50
CA THR A 229 -10.04 -2.32 -0.94
C THR A 229 -9.70 -3.57 -0.12
N ALA A 230 -8.97 -4.51 -0.71
CA ALA A 230 -8.67 -5.77 0.01
C ALA A 230 -7.82 -5.52 1.25
N ASP A 231 -6.95 -4.51 1.19
CA ASP A 231 -6.07 -4.11 2.28
C ASP A 231 -6.90 -3.56 3.45
N ALA A 232 -7.78 -2.60 3.17
CA ALA A 232 -8.67 -2.02 4.16
C ALA A 232 -9.69 -3.03 4.71
N ALA A 233 -10.21 -3.92 3.88
CA ALA A 233 -11.11 -4.98 4.32
C ALA A 233 -10.41 -5.89 5.35
N LEU A 234 -9.17 -6.31 5.07
CA LEU A 234 -8.38 -7.11 6.00
C LEU A 234 -8.12 -6.38 7.32
N VAL A 235 -7.74 -5.10 7.25
CA VAL A 235 -7.47 -4.25 8.42
C VAL A 235 -8.74 -4.01 9.24
N THR A 236 -9.86 -3.72 8.59
CA THR A 236 -11.16 -3.53 9.25
C THR A 236 -11.64 -4.80 9.94
N LEU A 237 -11.51 -5.97 9.29
CA LEU A 237 -11.88 -7.26 9.88
C LEU A 237 -11.04 -7.59 11.13
N ASP A 238 -9.72 -7.35 11.09
CA ASP A 238 -8.87 -7.52 12.26
C ASP A 238 -9.25 -6.57 13.40
N PHE A 239 -9.54 -5.31 13.10
CA PHE A 239 -10.00 -4.32 14.06
C PHE A 239 -11.30 -4.76 14.74
N LEU A 240 -12.33 -5.11 13.96
CA LEU A 240 -13.62 -5.55 14.50
C LEU A 240 -13.50 -6.80 15.38
N ARG A 241 -12.64 -7.75 15.00
CA ARG A 241 -12.34 -8.94 15.83
C ARG A 241 -11.72 -8.58 17.17
N ARG A 242 -10.94 -7.49 17.26
CA ARG A 242 -10.31 -7.02 18.50
C ARG A 242 -11.25 -6.20 19.39
N LEU A 243 -12.33 -5.65 18.82
CA LEU A 243 -13.38 -4.94 19.57
C LEU A 243 -14.40 -5.86 20.22
N MET A 244 -14.60 -7.09 19.69
CA MET A 244 -15.52 -8.10 20.24
C MET A 244 -14.83 -8.90 21.35
#